data_e04b19df6f065a53e4dd9bd142ff547f
#
_entry.id   e04b19df6f065a53e4dd9bd142ff547f
#
_cell.length_a   1.000
_cell.length_b   1.000
_cell.length_c   1.000
_cell.angle_alpha   90.00
_cell.angle_beta   90.00
_cell.angle_gamma   90.00
#
_symmetry.space_group_name_H-M   'P 1'
#
loop_
_entity.id
_entity.type
_entity.pdbx_description
1 polymer ?
#
loop_
_entity_poly.entity_id
_entity_poly.type
_entity_poly.pdbx_seq_one_letter_code
_entity_poly.pdbx_strand_id
1 'polypeptide(L)'
;MPIQLSERHEGKVLEVGVSGKLIDADYERFVPEFERLAKQHGKVRLLFEMSQFHGWNAKAAWDDFKFGVKHHQDIDRLAVVGEKKWQQRMTELSKLFITAEVRYFARTELEAARTWLETN
;
A
#
# COMPACT_ATOMS: atom_id res chain seq x y z
N MET A 1 2.31 -5.55 15.98
CA MET A 1 3.32 -5.11 15.03
C MET A 1 2.77 -3.97 14.20
N PRO A 2 3.58 -2.95 13.86
CA PRO A 2 3.09 -1.81 13.08
C PRO A 2 2.61 -2.16 11.69
N ILE A 3 3.11 -3.27 11.12
CA ILE A 3 2.70 -3.68 9.79
C ILE A 3 2.21 -5.12 9.81
N GLN A 4 1.07 -5.35 9.17
CA GLN A 4 0.47 -6.68 9.05
C GLN A 4 0.16 -6.94 7.58
N LEU A 5 0.50 -8.13 7.11
CA LEU A 5 0.36 -8.49 5.71
C LEU A 5 -0.63 -9.64 5.57
N SER A 6 -1.54 -9.53 4.61
CA SER A 6 -2.51 -10.57 4.29
C SER A 6 -2.68 -10.68 2.79
N GLU A 7 -2.68 -11.91 2.27
CA GLU A 7 -2.94 -12.16 0.86
C GLU A 7 -4.43 -12.41 0.66
N ARG A 8 -4.98 -11.84 -0.41
CA ARG A 8 -6.36 -12.06 -0.81
C ARG A 8 -6.41 -12.33 -2.30
N HIS A 9 -7.54 -12.86 -2.77
CA HIS A 9 -7.79 -13.11 -4.20
C HIS A 9 -6.67 -13.96 -4.81
N GLU A 10 -6.33 -15.05 -4.13
CA GLU A 10 -5.31 -16.02 -4.55
C GLU A 10 -3.91 -15.40 -4.70
N GLY A 11 -3.59 -14.44 -3.86
CA GLY A 11 -2.28 -13.79 -3.87
C GLY A 11 -2.16 -12.63 -4.85
N LYS A 12 -3.21 -12.31 -5.59
CA LYS A 12 -3.19 -11.19 -6.54
C LYS A 12 -3.37 -9.84 -5.85
N VAL A 13 -3.89 -9.85 -4.63
CA VAL A 13 -4.08 -8.66 -3.81
C VAL A 13 -3.32 -8.85 -2.50
N LEU A 14 -2.47 -7.88 -2.17
CA LEU A 14 -1.79 -7.84 -0.88
C LEU A 14 -2.41 -6.73 -0.04
N GLU A 15 -3.00 -7.10 1.11
CA GLU A 15 -3.49 -6.12 2.07
C GLU A 15 -2.40 -5.84 3.09
N VAL A 16 -2.12 -4.56 3.27
CA VAL A 16 -1.09 -4.11 4.21
C VAL A 16 -1.79 -3.22 5.25
N GLY A 17 -1.91 -3.73 6.47
CA GLY A 17 -2.41 -2.93 7.58
C GLY A 17 -1.25 -2.26 8.27
N VAL A 18 -1.31 -0.92 8.40
CA VAL A 18 -0.25 -0.17 9.07
C VAL A 18 -0.83 0.59 10.26
N SER A 19 -0.07 0.62 11.36
CA SER A 19 -0.46 1.33 12.56
C SER A 19 0.77 1.96 13.19
N GLY A 20 0.57 3.06 13.95
CA GLY A 20 1.66 3.75 14.59
C GLY A 20 2.61 4.36 13.58
N LYS A 21 3.89 4.38 13.91
CA LYS A 21 4.93 5.00 13.08
C LYS A 21 5.76 3.92 12.40
N LEU A 22 5.87 4.00 11.07
CA LEU A 22 6.68 3.05 10.32
C LEU A 22 8.18 3.35 10.43
N ILE A 23 8.96 2.30 10.54
CA ILE A 23 10.42 2.36 10.60
C ILE A 23 11.00 1.46 9.49
N ASP A 24 12.30 1.57 9.27
CA ASP A 24 13.01 0.84 8.22
C ASP A 24 12.76 -0.69 8.29
N ALA A 25 12.75 -1.26 9.49
CA ALA A 25 12.53 -2.71 9.66
C ALA A 25 11.18 -3.17 9.12
N ASP A 26 10.17 -2.30 9.11
CA ASP A 26 8.86 -2.65 8.56
C ASP A 26 8.95 -2.86 7.04
N TYR A 27 9.76 -2.04 6.36
CA TYR A 27 9.96 -2.18 4.92
C TYR A 27 10.81 -3.40 4.59
N GLU A 28 11.75 -3.76 5.43
CA GLU A 28 12.53 -4.99 5.27
C GLU A 28 11.65 -6.22 5.28
N ARG A 29 10.50 -6.14 5.96
CA ARG A 29 9.52 -7.23 6.00
C ARG A 29 8.55 -7.17 4.82
N PHE A 30 8.07 -5.97 4.49
CA PHE A 30 7.06 -5.78 3.45
C PHE A 30 7.59 -6.01 2.04
N VAL A 31 8.74 -5.42 1.72
CA VAL A 31 9.26 -5.41 0.36
C VAL A 31 9.50 -6.83 -0.20
N PRO A 32 10.12 -7.76 0.55
CA PRO A 32 10.31 -9.13 0.03
C PRO A 32 8.99 -9.84 -0.26
N GLU A 33 7.96 -9.65 0.58
CA GLU A 33 6.64 -10.24 0.34
C GLU A 33 6.00 -9.68 -0.91
N PHE A 34 6.09 -8.37 -1.11
CA PHE A 34 5.58 -7.77 -2.34
C PHE A 34 6.32 -8.31 -3.56
N GLU A 35 7.64 -8.37 -3.49
CA GLU A 35 8.45 -8.84 -4.62
C GLU A 35 8.17 -10.30 -4.95
N ARG A 36 7.92 -11.14 -3.93
CA ARG A 36 7.54 -12.52 -4.14
C ARG A 36 6.23 -12.63 -4.92
N LEU A 37 5.23 -11.85 -4.52
CA LEU A 37 3.94 -11.86 -5.20
C LEU A 37 4.02 -11.28 -6.62
N ALA A 38 4.79 -10.22 -6.80
CA ALA A 38 4.98 -9.62 -8.12
C ALA A 38 5.66 -10.58 -9.08
N LYS A 39 6.64 -11.34 -8.58
CA LYS A 39 7.33 -12.35 -9.39
C LYS A 39 6.39 -13.50 -9.76
N GLN A 40 5.51 -13.89 -8.85
CA GLN A 40 4.58 -15.00 -9.05
C GLN A 40 3.41 -14.66 -9.95
N HIS A 41 2.86 -13.44 -9.84
CA HIS A 41 1.62 -13.03 -10.50
C HIS A 41 1.81 -11.93 -11.54
N GLY A 42 3.00 -11.38 -11.70
CA GLY A 42 3.25 -10.23 -12.55
C GLY A 42 2.94 -8.94 -11.78
N LYS A 43 1.79 -8.30 -12.07
CA LYS A 43 1.41 -7.11 -11.32
C LYS A 43 0.59 -7.47 -10.09
N VAL A 44 0.79 -6.71 -9.01
CA VAL A 44 0.11 -6.91 -7.74
C VAL A 44 -0.80 -5.73 -7.46
N ARG A 45 -1.97 -6.00 -6.91
CA ARG A 45 -2.87 -4.96 -6.43
C ARG A 45 -2.65 -4.82 -4.93
N LEU A 46 -2.52 -3.58 -4.46
CA LEU A 46 -2.22 -3.30 -3.05
C LEU A 46 -3.37 -2.57 -2.38
N LEU A 47 -3.65 -2.96 -1.14
CA LEU A 47 -4.53 -2.21 -0.27
C LEU A 47 -3.73 -1.80 0.96
N PHE A 48 -3.56 -0.50 1.19
CA PHE A 48 -2.95 0.02 2.40
C PHE A 48 -4.06 0.51 3.33
N GLU A 49 -4.30 -0.22 4.41
CA GLU A 49 -5.21 0.23 5.46
C GLU A 49 -4.37 0.99 6.47
N MET A 50 -4.51 2.31 6.48
CA MET A 50 -3.64 3.19 7.24
C MET A 50 -4.40 4.16 8.16
N SER A 51 -5.63 3.81 8.56
CA SER A 51 -6.40 4.68 9.43
C SER A 51 -5.73 4.91 10.79
N GLN A 52 -4.92 3.95 11.26
CA GLN A 52 -4.17 4.06 12.51
C GLN A 52 -2.71 4.49 12.30
N PHE A 53 -2.37 4.90 11.08
CA PHE A 53 -1.01 5.25 10.73
C PHE A 53 -0.69 6.68 11.17
N HIS A 54 0.48 6.86 11.79
CA HIS A 54 0.91 8.16 12.32
C HIS A 54 2.11 8.77 11.59
N GLY A 55 2.64 8.09 10.60
CA GLY A 55 3.73 8.62 9.80
C GLY A 55 4.97 7.72 9.75
N TRP A 56 6.04 8.26 9.20
CA TRP A 56 7.31 7.54 9.03
C TRP A 56 8.40 8.25 9.82
N ASN A 57 9.47 7.50 10.22
CA ASN A 57 10.71 8.18 10.52
C ASN A 57 11.40 8.51 9.18
N ALA A 58 12.49 9.28 9.22
CA ALA A 58 13.13 9.78 8.00
C ALA A 58 13.60 8.66 7.09
N LYS A 59 14.17 7.59 7.64
CA LYS A 59 14.66 6.47 6.86
C LYS A 59 13.52 5.67 6.22
N ALA A 60 12.43 5.45 6.96
CA ALA A 60 11.26 4.75 6.43
C ALA A 60 10.60 5.55 5.31
N ALA A 61 10.53 6.87 5.43
CA ALA A 61 10.00 7.71 4.37
C ALA A 61 10.83 7.59 3.09
N TRP A 62 12.15 7.53 3.22
CA TRP A 62 13.04 7.32 2.10
C TRP A 62 12.85 5.93 1.48
N ASP A 63 12.69 4.91 2.31
CA ASP A 63 12.44 3.55 1.84
C ASP A 63 11.12 3.46 1.07
N ASP A 64 10.08 4.16 1.55
CA ASP A 64 8.79 4.21 0.87
C ASP A 64 8.93 4.85 -0.51
N PHE A 65 9.64 5.95 -0.59
CA PHE A 65 9.89 6.63 -1.85
C PHE A 65 10.63 5.71 -2.82
N LYS A 66 11.71 5.06 -2.36
CA LYS A 66 12.49 4.14 -3.21
C LYS A 66 11.63 2.97 -3.68
N PHE A 67 10.79 2.42 -2.80
CA PHE A 67 9.89 1.35 -3.17
C PHE A 67 8.95 1.78 -4.29
N GLY A 68 8.33 2.94 -4.16
CA GLY A 68 7.42 3.45 -5.17
C GLY A 68 8.09 3.64 -6.52
N VAL A 69 9.29 4.24 -6.54
CA VAL A 69 10.04 4.45 -7.76
C VAL A 69 10.45 3.11 -8.40
N LYS A 70 10.94 2.16 -7.59
CA LYS A 70 11.41 0.87 -8.10
C LYS A 70 10.28 0.00 -8.63
N HIS A 71 9.13 0.00 -7.96
CA HIS A 71 8.06 -0.96 -8.22
C HIS A 71 6.80 -0.37 -8.84
N HIS A 72 6.83 0.89 -9.31
CA HIS A 72 5.62 1.52 -9.85
C HIS A 72 4.99 0.75 -11.00
N GLN A 73 5.79 -0.02 -11.75
CA GLN A 73 5.30 -0.83 -12.86
C GLN A 73 4.80 -2.21 -12.42
N ASP A 74 5.15 -2.62 -11.19
CA ASP A 74 4.72 -3.90 -10.62
C ASP A 74 3.40 -3.79 -9.88
N ILE A 75 2.88 -2.58 -9.72
CA ILE A 75 1.62 -2.32 -9.04
C ILE A 75 0.54 -2.05 -10.09
N ASP A 76 -0.52 -2.85 -10.07
CA ASP A 76 -1.66 -2.70 -10.99
C ASP A 76 -2.64 -1.65 -10.47
N ARG A 77 -3.06 -1.79 -9.21
CA ARG A 77 -3.95 -0.86 -8.53
C ARG A 77 -3.49 -0.68 -7.10
N LEU A 78 -3.66 0.53 -6.59
CA LEU A 78 -3.36 0.84 -5.20
C LEU A 78 -4.58 1.49 -4.57
N ALA A 79 -5.15 0.82 -3.57
CA ALA A 79 -6.22 1.38 -2.75
C ALA A 79 -5.62 1.82 -1.42
N VAL A 80 -5.88 3.06 -1.04
CA VAL A 80 -5.46 3.59 0.26
C VAL A 80 -6.71 3.84 1.08
N VAL A 81 -6.81 3.17 2.21
CA VAL A 81 -7.92 3.35 3.15
C VAL A 81 -7.41 4.15 4.34
N GLY A 82 -7.99 5.30 4.58
CA GLY A 82 -7.54 6.18 5.64
C GLY A 82 -8.68 6.90 6.32
N GLU A 83 -8.33 7.79 7.24
CA GLU A 83 -9.30 8.51 8.04
C GLU A 83 -8.99 10.00 8.08
N LYS A 84 -7.71 10.38 8.02
CA LYS A 84 -7.25 11.75 8.21
C LYS A 84 -6.97 12.44 6.87
N LYS A 85 -7.14 13.76 6.85
CA LYS A 85 -6.91 14.54 5.63
C LYS A 85 -5.48 14.45 5.10
N TRP A 86 -4.48 14.37 5.99
CA TRP A 86 -3.10 14.29 5.54
C TRP A 86 -2.84 12.95 4.81
N GLN A 87 -3.53 11.89 5.21
CA GLN A 87 -3.43 10.60 4.54
C GLN A 87 -4.00 10.67 3.13
N GLN A 88 -5.11 11.38 2.96
CA GLN A 88 -5.69 11.61 1.65
C GLN A 88 -4.77 12.44 0.77
N ARG A 89 -4.15 13.49 1.32
CA ARG A 89 -3.21 14.33 0.59
C ARG A 89 -1.97 13.56 0.16
N MET A 90 -1.46 12.69 1.01
CA MET A 90 -0.32 11.84 0.67
C MET A 90 -0.67 10.89 -0.47
N THR A 91 -1.90 10.36 -0.46
CA THR A 91 -2.36 9.49 -1.54
C THR A 91 -2.41 10.25 -2.86
N GLU A 92 -2.95 11.47 -2.86
CA GLU A 92 -3.01 12.28 -4.06
C GLU A 92 -1.61 12.62 -4.58
N LEU A 93 -0.68 12.92 -3.67
CA LEU A 93 0.70 13.22 -4.04
C LEU A 93 1.38 12.00 -4.67
N SER A 94 1.11 10.80 -4.16
CA SER A 94 1.72 9.58 -4.68
C SER A 94 1.35 9.30 -6.14
N LYS A 95 0.23 9.82 -6.61
CA LYS A 95 -0.16 9.67 -8.02
C LYS A 95 0.84 10.26 -8.99
N LEU A 96 1.67 11.20 -8.54
CA LEU A 96 2.71 11.81 -9.36
C LEU A 96 3.89 10.86 -9.60
N PHE A 97 4.05 9.83 -8.78
CA PHE A 97 5.22 8.95 -8.81
C PHE A 97 4.88 7.50 -9.16
N ILE A 98 3.61 7.15 -9.16
CA ILE A 98 3.17 5.78 -9.39
C ILE A 98 2.29 5.76 -10.64
N THR A 99 2.62 4.89 -11.61
CA THR A 99 1.85 4.77 -12.85
C THR A 99 0.56 3.95 -12.65
N ALA A 100 0.47 3.21 -11.56
CA ALA A 100 -0.72 2.44 -11.24
C ALA A 100 -1.93 3.34 -10.99
N GLU A 101 -3.11 2.76 -11.10
CA GLU A 101 -4.33 3.46 -10.73
C GLU A 101 -4.43 3.52 -9.20
N VAL A 102 -4.48 4.72 -8.64
CA VAL A 102 -4.49 4.94 -7.19
C VAL A 102 -5.83 5.57 -6.80
N ARG A 103 -6.49 4.97 -5.80
CA ARG A 103 -7.74 5.52 -5.26
C ARG A 103 -7.69 5.57 -3.74
N TYR A 104 -8.28 6.64 -3.20
CA TYR A 104 -8.42 6.81 -1.75
C TYR A 104 -9.83 6.43 -1.34
N PHE A 105 -9.95 5.70 -0.23
CA PHE A 105 -11.23 5.31 0.37
C PHE A 105 -11.24 5.72 1.83
N ALA A 106 -12.40 6.16 2.31
CA ALA A 106 -12.56 6.41 3.73
C ALA A 106 -12.59 5.08 4.50
N ARG A 107 -12.30 5.13 5.79
CA ARG A 107 -12.30 3.94 6.64
C ARG A 107 -13.60 3.16 6.56
N THR A 108 -14.73 3.85 6.45
CA THR A 108 -16.05 3.21 6.34
C THR A 108 -16.28 2.53 4.99
N GLU A 109 -15.37 2.74 4.03
CA GLU A 109 -15.46 2.20 2.67
C GLU A 109 -14.49 1.06 2.41
N LEU A 110 -13.99 0.40 3.46
CA LEU A 110 -13.01 -0.66 3.34
C LEU A 110 -13.49 -1.78 2.39
N GLU A 111 -14.74 -2.21 2.51
CA GLU A 111 -15.26 -3.26 1.64
C GLU A 111 -15.38 -2.80 0.18
N ALA A 112 -15.68 -1.52 -0.04
CA ALA A 112 -15.68 -0.97 -1.40
C ALA A 112 -14.28 -1.00 -2.00
N ALA A 113 -13.26 -0.72 -1.18
CA ALA A 113 -11.87 -0.78 -1.63
C ALA A 113 -11.48 -2.21 -2.03
N ARG A 114 -11.86 -3.19 -1.21
CA ARG A 114 -11.61 -4.60 -1.51
C ARG A 114 -12.29 -5.04 -2.80
N THR A 115 -13.55 -4.65 -2.97
CA THR A 115 -14.30 -4.98 -4.19
C THR A 115 -13.64 -4.38 -5.42
N TRP A 116 -13.21 -3.13 -5.33
CA TRP A 116 -12.54 -2.48 -6.46
C TRP A 116 -11.24 -3.19 -6.84
N LEU A 117 -10.48 -3.67 -5.86
CA LEU A 117 -9.23 -4.38 -6.12
C LEU A 117 -9.47 -5.78 -6.69
N GLU A 118 -10.61 -6.39 -6.42
CA GLU A 118 -10.93 -7.75 -6.88
C GLU A 118 -11.69 -7.78 -8.20
N THR A 119 -12.20 -6.63 -8.67
CA THR A 119 -12.89 -6.55 -9.97
C THR A 119 -11.91 -6.29 -11.11
N ASN A 120 -12.30 -6.75 -12.28
CA ASN A 120 -11.48 -6.54 -13.48
C ASN A 120 -11.69 -5.18 -14.13
#